data_eda709b49ee5f232d4a3656cd4a5fcb6
#
_entry.id   eda709b49ee5f232d4a3656cd4a5fcb6
#
_cell.length_a   1.000
_cell.length_b   1.000
_cell.length_c   1.000
_cell.angle_alpha   90.00
_cell.angle_beta   90.00
_cell.angle_gamma   90.00
#
_symmetry.space_group_name_H-M   'P 1'
#
loop_
_entity.id
_entity.type
_entity.pdbx_description
1 polymer ?
#
loop_
_entity_poly.entity_id
_entity_poly.type
_entity_poly.pdbx_seq_one_letter_code
_entity_poly.pdbx_strand_id
1 'polypeptide(L)'
;AMTALAMAHDEQRSLAAGMNDHITKPVSPERLRAALSRWLNIPLGEGGAQGPAPSSAPGSDLRALRSLDAEQGIRRIGGDVEAYRKQLRRFRQRYDTAAERLRDLVAHHSPRQAEEYCHALKGVCGNIGADALFACVSDIDNLLKQEIRPDEASLARMAELLATVMADIDSLAAPEQAGAPAGGGLADTDVLARV
;
A
#
# COMPACT_ATOMS: atom_id res chain seq x y z
N ALA A 1 -21.29 -0.90 -10.37
CA ALA A 1 -20.80 0.27 -9.62
C ALA A 1 -19.47 -0.06 -8.91
N MET A 2 -18.62 0.94 -8.71
CA MET A 2 -17.40 0.83 -7.91
C MET A 2 -17.46 1.90 -6.81
N THR A 3 -17.54 1.49 -5.53
CA THR A 3 -17.78 2.41 -4.42
C THR A 3 -16.87 2.15 -3.22
N ALA A 4 -16.67 3.18 -2.41
CA ALA A 4 -15.93 3.08 -1.15
C ALA A 4 -16.81 2.57 0.02
N LEU A 5 -18.12 2.53 -0.16
CA LEU A 5 -19.08 2.07 0.85
C LEU A 5 -19.42 0.60 0.63
N ALA A 6 -19.31 -0.20 1.68
CA ALA A 6 -19.47 -1.65 1.67
C ALA A 6 -20.75 -2.11 2.41
N MET A 7 -21.76 -1.23 2.52
CA MET A 7 -23.00 -1.59 3.21
C MET A 7 -23.99 -2.26 2.26
N ALA A 8 -24.70 -3.29 2.73
CA ALA A 8 -25.71 -4.01 1.95
C ALA A 8 -26.78 -3.08 1.33
N HIS A 9 -27.07 -1.96 1.99
CA HIS A 9 -27.98 -0.95 1.49
C HIS A 9 -27.47 -0.23 0.23
N ASP A 10 -26.15 -0.03 0.10
CA ASP A 10 -25.56 0.64 -1.07
C ASP A 10 -25.52 -0.29 -2.30
N GLU A 11 -25.36 -1.59 -2.08
CA GLU A 11 -25.50 -2.59 -3.13
C GLU A 11 -26.92 -2.58 -3.70
N GLN A 12 -27.94 -2.62 -2.83
CA GLN A 12 -29.34 -2.56 -3.24
C GLN A 12 -29.66 -1.25 -4.01
N ARG A 13 -29.14 -0.11 -3.56
CA ARG A 13 -29.32 1.17 -4.27
C ARG A 13 -28.67 1.18 -5.63
N SER A 14 -27.50 0.60 -5.78
CA SER A 14 -26.80 0.47 -7.05
C SER A 14 -27.60 -0.40 -8.03
N LEU A 15 -28.08 -1.54 -7.56
CA LEU A 15 -28.92 -2.43 -8.37
C LEU A 15 -30.26 -1.78 -8.74
N ALA A 16 -30.92 -1.10 -7.81
CA ALA A 16 -32.16 -0.37 -8.04
C ALA A 16 -31.98 0.80 -9.04
N ALA A 17 -30.78 1.38 -9.10
CA ALA A 17 -30.42 2.39 -10.11
C ALA A 17 -30.07 1.81 -11.50
N GLY A 18 -30.29 0.51 -11.70
CA GLY A 18 -30.05 -0.17 -12.98
C GLY A 18 -28.60 -0.62 -13.22
N MET A 19 -27.77 -0.67 -12.19
CA MET A 19 -26.41 -1.19 -12.31
C MET A 19 -26.41 -2.71 -12.18
N ASN A 20 -25.61 -3.38 -12.99
CA ASN A 20 -25.59 -4.84 -13.07
C ASN A 20 -24.81 -5.51 -11.93
N ASP A 21 -23.89 -4.78 -11.29
CA ASP A 21 -23.07 -5.32 -10.20
C ASP A 21 -22.46 -4.20 -9.34
N HIS A 22 -22.00 -4.56 -8.14
CA HIS A 22 -21.45 -3.65 -7.17
C HIS A 22 -20.09 -4.17 -6.66
N ILE A 23 -19.02 -3.42 -6.88
CA ILE A 23 -17.67 -3.75 -6.42
C ILE A 23 -17.21 -2.71 -5.41
N THR A 24 -16.91 -3.16 -4.20
CA THR A 24 -16.41 -2.29 -3.13
C THR A 24 -14.91 -2.03 -3.30
N LYS A 25 -14.49 -0.82 -2.99
CA LYS A 25 -13.07 -0.46 -2.90
C LYS A 25 -12.52 -0.85 -1.51
N PRO A 26 -11.30 -1.38 -1.41
CA PRO A 26 -10.34 -1.61 -2.49
C PRO A 26 -10.78 -2.77 -3.39
N VAL A 27 -10.62 -2.60 -4.71
CA VAL A 27 -11.02 -3.61 -5.69
C VAL A 27 -10.01 -4.77 -5.67
N SER A 28 -10.46 -5.95 -5.25
CA SER A 28 -9.60 -7.13 -5.38
C SER A 28 -9.64 -7.66 -6.82
N PRO A 29 -8.49 -8.10 -7.38
CA PRO A 29 -8.45 -8.67 -8.71
C PRO A 29 -9.41 -9.86 -8.90
N GLU A 30 -9.60 -10.66 -7.85
CA GLU A 30 -10.50 -11.83 -7.86
C GLU A 30 -11.96 -11.41 -7.99
N ARG A 31 -12.39 -10.40 -7.22
CA ARG A 31 -13.76 -9.86 -7.28
C ARG A 31 -14.04 -9.21 -8.63
N LEU A 32 -13.08 -8.44 -9.15
CA LEU A 32 -13.20 -7.84 -10.47
C LEU A 32 -13.31 -8.92 -11.55
N ARG A 33 -12.46 -9.94 -11.49
CA ARG A 33 -12.48 -11.06 -12.43
C ARG A 33 -13.81 -11.83 -12.36
N ALA A 34 -14.30 -12.13 -11.15
CA ALA A 34 -15.58 -12.80 -10.96
C ALA A 34 -16.76 -11.98 -11.53
N ALA A 35 -16.76 -10.67 -11.32
CA ALA A 35 -17.77 -9.78 -11.90
C ALA A 35 -17.69 -9.76 -13.44
N LEU A 36 -16.48 -9.60 -14.01
CA LEU A 36 -16.27 -9.62 -15.46
C LEU A 36 -16.67 -10.97 -16.08
N SER A 37 -16.30 -12.10 -15.45
CA SER A 37 -16.69 -13.44 -15.90
C SER A 37 -18.20 -13.60 -15.96
N ARG A 38 -18.91 -13.15 -14.93
CA ARG A 38 -20.37 -13.24 -14.82
C ARG A 38 -21.08 -12.44 -15.91
N TRP A 39 -20.59 -11.23 -16.19
CA TRP A 39 -21.33 -10.31 -17.07
C TRP A 39 -20.89 -10.35 -18.53
N LEU A 40 -19.65 -10.74 -18.82
CA LEU A 40 -19.16 -10.87 -20.19
C LEU A 40 -19.40 -12.29 -20.78
N ASN A 41 -19.91 -13.22 -19.95
CA ASN A 41 -20.09 -14.62 -20.29
C ASN A 41 -18.84 -15.25 -20.95
N ILE A 42 -17.67 -14.74 -20.57
CA ILE A 42 -16.39 -15.27 -20.98
C ILE A 42 -15.99 -16.26 -19.88
N PRO A 43 -15.82 -17.56 -20.18
CA PRO A 43 -15.14 -18.43 -19.26
C PRO A 43 -13.71 -17.88 -19.14
N LEU A 44 -13.49 -17.05 -18.13
CA LEU A 44 -12.14 -16.70 -17.71
C LEU A 44 -11.60 -18.01 -17.15
N GLY A 45 -11.01 -18.81 -18.04
CA GLY A 45 -10.49 -20.12 -17.72
C GLY A 45 -9.68 -20.08 -16.45
N GLU A 46 -9.61 -21.18 -15.74
CA GLU A 46 -8.68 -21.42 -14.63
C GLU A 46 -7.21 -21.19 -15.04
N GLY A 47 -7.01 -20.83 -16.30
CA GLY A 47 -5.77 -20.38 -16.88
C GLY A 47 -5.50 -18.94 -16.60
N GLY A 48 -4.68 -18.68 -15.62
CA GLY A 48 -3.90 -17.49 -15.60
C GLY A 48 -4.24 -16.43 -14.59
N ALA A 49 -4.25 -16.76 -13.34
CA ALA A 49 -3.37 -16.03 -12.45
C ALA A 49 -1.99 -16.73 -12.45
N GLN A 50 -1.52 -17.02 -13.65
CA GLN A 50 -0.09 -17.11 -13.93
C GLN A 50 0.35 -15.75 -14.52
N GLY A 51 0.16 -14.68 -13.77
CA GLY A 51 1.29 -13.84 -13.51
C GLY A 51 2.35 -14.79 -12.92
N PRO A 52 3.66 -14.57 -13.11
CA PRO A 52 4.65 -15.52 -12.67
C PRO A 52 4.26 -16.01 -11.29
N ALA A 53 4.26 -17.36 -11.11
CA ALA A 53 3.91 -17.99 -9.83
C ALA A 53 4.54 -17.15 -8.72
N PRO A 54 3.84 -16.89 -7.58
CA PRO A 54 4.34 -15.98 -6.58
C PRO A 54 5.81 -16.30 -6.36
N SER A 55 6.63 -15.55 -7.07
CA SER A 55 8.07 -15.75 -7.10
C SER A 55 8.55 -15.22 -5.79
N SER A 56 8.78 -16.15 -4.88
CA SER A 56 9.29 -15.94 -3.55
C SER A 56 8.29 -15.35 -2.54
N ALA A 57 8.12 -16.06 -1.43
CA ALA A 57 7.62 -15.48 -0.18
C ALA A 57 8.29 -14.12 0.04
N PRO A 58 7.55 -13.11 0.55
CA PRO A 58 8.14 -11.81 0.82
C PRO A 58 9.46 -11.99 1.55
N GLY A 59 10.52 -11.37 1.06
CA GLY A 59 11.84 -11.45 1.65
C GLY A 59 11.77 -11.12 3.14
N SER A 60 12.75 -11.59 3.92
CA SER A 60 12.79 -11.33 5.37
C SER A 60 12.69 -9.85 5.72
N ASP A 61 13.18 -8.98 4.85
CA ASP A 61 13.12 -7.54 4.95
C ASP A 61 11.69 -6.97 4.89
N LEU A 62 10.85 -7.47 3.98
CA LEU A 62 9.44 -7.06 3.89
C LEU A 62 8.62 -7.57 5.09
N ARG A 63 8.99 -8.71 5.69
CA ARG A 63 8.35 -9.22 6.90
C ARG A 63 8.76 -8.45 8.16
N ALA A 64 9.86 -7.74 8.12
CA ALA A 64 10.34 -6.90 9.22
C ALA A 64 9.56 -5.58 9.35
N LEU A 65 8.81 -5.18 8.33
CA LEU A 65 7.99 -3.96 8.35
C LEU A 65 6.85 -4.12 9.35
N ARG A 66 6.80 -3.23 10.34
CA ARG A 66 5.82 -3.32 11.43
C ARG A 66 4.55 -2.50 11.17
N SER A 67 4.67 -1.47 10.37
CA SER A 67 3.55 -0.57 10.03
C SER A 67 2.82 -0.97 8.74
N LEU A 68 3.33 -2.01 8.05
CA LEU A 68 2.81 -2.45 6.77
C LEU A 68 2.52 -3.96 6.78
N ASP A 69 1.30 -4.35 6.41
CA ASP A 69 1.00 -5.72 6.03
C ASP A 69 1.46 -5.98 4.60
N ALA A 70 2.76 -6.28 4.45
CA ALA A 70 3.39 -6.49 3.16
C ALA A 70 2.77 -7.68 2.41
N GLU A 71 2.36 -8.73 3.11
CA GLU A 71 1.74 -9.90 2.48
C GLU A 71 0.40 -9.55 1.84
N GLN A 72 -0.43 -8.80 2.55
CA GLN A 72 -1.70 -8.31 2.02
C GLN A 72 -1.49 -7.30 0.89
N GLY A 73 -0.51 -6.38 1.03
CA GLY A 73 -0.14 -5.41 -0.01
C GLY A 73 0.29 -6.09 -1.30
N ILE A 74 1.16 -7.11 -1.22
CA ILE A 74 1.60 -7.90 -2.38
C ILE A 74 0.42 -8.61 -3.04
N ARG A 75 -0.47 -9.25 -2.26
CA ARG A 75 -1.67 -9.89 -2.80
C ARG A 75 -2.57 -8.91 -3.57
N ARG A 76 -2.76 -7.70 -3.04
CA ARG A 76 -3.61 -6.67 -3.68
C ARG A 76 -3.11 -6.21 -5.04
N ILE A 77 -1.81 -6.28 -5.29
CA ILE A 77 -1.20 -5.89 -6.58
C ILE A 77 -0.89 -7.09 -7.49
N GLY A 78 -1.43 -8.26 -7.18
CA GLY A 78 -1.32 -9.44 -8.04
C GLY A 78 -0.16 -10.39 -7.73
N GLY A 79 0.44 -10.29 -6.54
CA GLY A 79 1.47 -11.23 -6.06
C GLY A 79 2.91 -10.88 -6.46
N ASP A 80 3.13 -9.76 -7.13
CA ASP A 80 4.45 -9.33 -7.59
C ASP A 80 5.17 -8.50 -6.50
N VAL A 81 6.21 -9.08 -5.92
CA VAL A 81 7.02 -8.46 -4.86
C VAL A 81 7.77 -7.21 -5.36
N GLU A 82 8.31 -7.23 -6.56
CA GLU A 82 9.03 -6.08 -7.11
C GLU A 82 8.08 -4.93 -7.47
N ALA A 83 6.89 -5.24 -7.98
CA ALA A 83 5.84 -4.25 -8.17
C ALA A 83 5.45 -3.61 -6.83
N TYR A 84 5.37 -4.40 -5.74
CA TYR A 84 5.09 -3.89 -4.41
C TYR A 84 6.20 -2.96 -3.89
N ARG A 85 7.48 -3.35 -4.02
CA ARG A 85 8.62 -2.48 -3.68
C ARG A 85 8.59 -1.16 -4.46
N LYS A 86 8.28 -1.23 -5.74
CA LYS A 86 8.11 -0.04 -6.58
C LYS A 86 6.96 0.85 -6.09
N GLN A 87 5.85 0.24 -5.64
CA GLN A 87 4.72 0.97 -5.07
C GLN A 87 5.09 1.66 -3.75
N LEU A 88 5.84 1.01 -2.87
CA LEU A 88 6.34 1.60 -1.64
C LEU A 88 7.26 2.80 -1.91
N ARG A 89 8.21 2.67 -2.86
CA ARG A 89 9.07 3.79 -3.26
C ARG A 89 8.28 4.98 -3.81
N ARG A 90 7.24 4.72 -4.62
CA ARG A 90 6.35 5.77 -5.13
C ARG A 90 5.55 6.43 -4.01
N PHE A 91 5.08 5.65 -3.05
CA PHE A 91 4.40 6.20 -1.87
C PHE A 91 5.33 7.13 -1.10
N ARG A 92 6.55 6.70 -0.80
CA ARG A 92 7.58 7.49 -0.13
C ARG A 92 7.84 8.84 -0.81
N GLN A 93 8.03 8.81 -2.14
CA GLN A 93 8.31 10.01 -2.93
C GLN A 93 7.13 10.99 -3.01
N ARG A 94 5.90 10.48 -3.00
CA ARG A 94 4.72 11.30 -3.24
C ARG A 94 4.09 11.85 -1.96
N TYR A 95 4.23 11.15 -0.85
CA TYR A 95 3.50 11.42 0.38
C TYR A 95 4.40 11.73 1.58
N ASP A 96 5.68 12.05 1.36
CA ASP A 96 6.62 12.44 2.42
C ASP A 96 6.14 13.65 3.22
N THR A 97 5.50 14.61 2.57
CA THR A 97 4.94 15.83 3.16
C THR A 97 3.43 15.80 3.30
N ALA A 98 2.82 14.62 3.31
CA ALA A 98 1.36 14.50 3.28
C ALA A 98 0.69 15.09 4.53
N ALA A 99 1.35 15.02 5.68
CA ALA A 99 0.82 15.56 6.94
C ALA A 99 0.78 17.10 6.92
N GLU A 100 1.85 17.72 6.46
CA GLU A 100 1.91 19.19 6.30
C GLU A 100 0.91 19.65 5.26
N ARG A 101 0.83 18.94 4.14
CA ARG A 101 -0.10 19.26 3.07
C ARG A 101 -1.55 19.18 3.52
N LEU A 102 -1.92 18.15 4.29
CA LEU A 102 -3.29 18.04 4.80
C LEU A 102 -3.60 19.14 5.83
N ARG A 103 -2.65 19.47 6.73
CA ARG A 103 -2.81 20.61 7.65
C ARG A 103 -3.06 21.92 6.91
N ASP A 104 -2.27 22.18 5.88
CA ASP A 104 -2.42 23.39 5.06
C ASP A 104 -3.80 23.43 4.39
N LEU A 105 -4.24 22.32 3.79
CA LEU A 105 -5.56 22.21 3.18
C LEU A 105 -6.69 22.44 4.19
N VAL A 106 -6.61 21.86 5.37
CA VAL A 106 -7.59 22.04 6.45
C VAL A 106 -7.60 23.47 6.99
N ALA A 107 -6.44 24.14 7.03
CA ALA A 107 -6.30 25.48 7.61
C ALA A 107 -6.70 26.59 6.64
N HIS A 108 -6.31 26.49 5.37
CA HIS A 108 -6.30 27.61 4.43
C HIS A 108 -7.12 27.37 3.14
N HIS A 109 -7.65 26.15 2.95
CA HIS A 109 -8.35 25.78 1.70
C HIS A 109 -9.78 25.32 1.96
N SER A 110 -10.51 25.00 0.89
CA SER A 110 -11.88 24.51 1.03
C SER A 110 -11.93 23.10 1.64
N PRO A 111 -12.94 22.77 2.45
CA PRO A 111 -13.13 21.43 3.00
C PRO A 111 -13.10 20.32 1.93
N ARG A 112 -13.61 20.62 0.76
CA ARG A 112 -13.63 19.71 -0.38
C ARG A 112 -12.22 19.34 -0.86
N GLN A 113 -11.28 20.29 -0.92
CA GLN A 113 -9.90 19.99 -1.32
C GLN A 113 -9.18 19.11 -0.30
N ALA A 114 -9.42 19.34 1.00
CA ALA A 114 -8.91 18.48 2.05
C ALA A 114 -9.51 17.08 1.98
N GLU A 115 -10.82 16.96 1.71
CA GLU A 115 -11.52 15.68 1.52
C GLU A 115 -10.95 14.90 0.32
N GLU A 116 -10.85 15.52 -0.85
CA GLU A 116 -10.33 14.89 -2.07
C GLU A 116 -8.89 14.37 -1.85
N TYR A 117 -8.05 15.16 -1.18
CA TYR A 117 -6.68 14.76 -0.84
C TYR A 117 -6.66 13.57 0.14
N CYS A 118 -7.45 13.66 1.21
CA CYS A 118 -7.55 12.62 2.23
C CYS A 118 -8.09 11.32 1.64
N HIS A 119 -9.10 11.40 0.78
CA HIS A 119 -9.66 10.25 0.08
C HIS A 119 -8.62 9.56 -0.83
N ALA A 120 -7.82 10.32 -1.56
CA ALA A 120 -6.74 9.79 -2.39
C ALA A 120 -5.66 9.09 -1.52
N LEU A 121 -5.23 9.72 -0.44
CA LEU A 121 -4.26 9.17 0.50
C LEU A 121 -4.77 7.87 1.13
N LYS A 122 -6.03 7.82 1.57
CA LYS A 122 -6.69 6.62 2.09
C LYS A 122 -6.58 5.44 1.12
N GLY A 123 -6.91 5.67 -0.16
CA GLY A 123 -6.83 4.63 -1.18
C GLY A 123 -5.44 4.03 -1.32
N VAL A 124 -4.40 4.87 -1.28
CA VAL A 124 -3.02 4.41 -1.42
C VAL A 124 -2.54 3.69 -0.15
N CYS A 125 -2.89 4.19 1.06
CA CYS A 125 -2.60 3.50 2.33
C CYS A 125 -3.18 2.08 2.33
N GLY A 126 -4.42 1.92 1.88
CA GLY A 126 -5.05 0.61 1.76
C GLY A 126 -4.31 -0.31 0.79
N ASN A 127 -3.82 0.20 -0.34
CA ASN A 127 -3.12 -0.61 -1.34
C ASN A 127 -1.75 -1.13 -0.87
N ILE A 128 -1.05 -0.36 -0.04
CA ILE A 128 0.26 -0.75 0.49
C ILE A 128 0.18 -1.55 1.80
N GLY A 129 -1.01 -1.76 2.36
CA GLY A 129 -1.19 -2.48 3.62
C GLY A 129 -0.83 -1.67 4.87
N ALA A 130 -0.89 -0.34 4.82
CA ALA A 130 -0.65 0.55 5.96
C ALA A 130 -1.93 0.70 6.80
N ASP A 131 -2.37 -0.38 7.46
CA ASP A 131 -3.72 -0.47 8.04
C ASP A 131 -3.99 0.55 9.15
N ALA A 132 -3.01 0.81 10.02
CA ALA A 132 -3.16 1.82 11.08
C ALA A 132 -3.29 3.24 10.50
N LEU A 133 -2.46 3.57 9.50
CA LEU A 133 -2.54 4.85 8.79
C LEU A 133 -3.84 4.95 7.99
N PHE A 134 -4.25 3.87 7.33
CA PHE A 134 -5.53 3.79 6.61
C PHE A 134 -6.72 4.08 7.53
N ALA A 135 -6.78 3.48 8.71
CA ALA A 135 -7.84 3.72 9.68
C ALA A 135 -7.88 5.19 10.10
N CYS A 136 -6.75 5.75 10.51
CA CYS A 136 -6.65 7.15 10.92
C CYS A 136 -7.06 8.12 9.80
N VAL A 137 -6.58 7.90 8.56
CA VAL A 137 -6.96 8.72 7.40
C VAL A 137 -8.45 8.53 7.05
N SER A 138 -9.03 7.34 7.28
CA SER A 138 -10.46 7.10 7.07
C SER A 138 -11.33 7.88 8.05
N ASP A 139 -10.91 8.00 9.29
CA ASP A 139 -11.64 8.80 10.29
C ASP A 139 -11.60 10.28 9.91
N ILE A 140 -10.46 10.80 9.48
CA ILE A 140 -10.32 12.17 8.98
C ILE A 140 -11.17 12.39 7.72
N ASP A 141 -11.14 11.47 6.75
CA ASP A 141 -11.97 11.52 5.53
C ASP A 141 -13.48 11.57 5.85
N ASN A 142 -13.91 10.80 6.88
CA ASN A 142 -15.30 10.80 7.33
C ASN A 142 -15.71 12.13 7.99
N LEU A 143 -14.84 12.75 8.77
CA LEU A 143 -15.08 14.08 9.35
C LEU A 143 -15.22 15.13 8.25
N LEU A 144 -14.29 15.15 7.29
CA LEU A 144 -14.29 16.10 6.18
C LEU A 144 -15.54 15.97 5.29
N LYS A 145 -16.04 14.74 5.06
CA LYS A 145 -17.30 14.50 4.35
C LYS A 145 -18.52 15.03 5.07
N GLN A 146 -18.48 15.16 6.37
CA GLN A 146 -19.51 15.77 7.20
C GLN A 146 -19.29 17.27 7.39
N GLU A 147 -18.32 17.86 6.66
CA GLU A 147 -17.88 19.26 6.79
C GLU A 147 -17.37 19.60 8.22
N ILE A 148 -16.97 18.57 8.97
CA ILE A 148 -16.39 18.74 10.29
C ILE A 148 -14.87 18.85 10.13
N ARG A 149 -14.30 19.91 10.67
CA ARG A 149 -12.86 20.11 10.65
C ARG A 149 -12.17 19.14 11.63
N PRO A 150 -11.19 18.34 11.15
CA PRO A 150 -10.39 17.50 12.02
C PRO A 150 -9.64 18.33 13.07
N ASP A 151 -9.54 17.83 14.29
CA ASP A 151 -8.76 18.45 15.33
C ASP A 151 -7.26 18.22 15.15
N GLU A 152 -6.44 19.00 15.85
CA GLU A 152 -4.97 18.88 15.77
C GLU A 152 -4.47 17.52 16.28
N ALA A 153 -5.17 16.89 17.21
CA ALA A 153 -4.80 15.57 17.72
C ALA A 153 -4.91 14.50 16.62
N SER A 154 -5.98 14.53 15.82
CA SER A 154 -6.17 13.63 14.69
C SER A 154 -5.09 13.85 13.61
N LEU A 155 -4.77 15.10 13.30
CA LEU A 155 -3.72 15.45 12.32
C LEU A 155 -2.32 15.05 12.81
N ALA A 156 -2.03 15.26 14.11
CA ALA A 156 -0.78 14.83 14.71
C ALA A 156 -0.65 13.31 14.71
N ARG A 157 -1.71 12.59 15.05
CA ARG A 157 -1.73 11.14 15.01
C ARG A 157 -1.47 10.59 13.61
N MET A 158 -2.07 11.19 12.58
CA MET A 158 -1.81 10.83 11.20
C MET A 158 -0.33 11.07 10.83
N ALA A 159 0.26 12.18 11.26
CA ALA A 159 1.67 12.49 11.00
C ALA A 159 2.62 11.45 11.64
N GLU A 160 2.36 11.04 12.89
CA GLU A 160 3.13 9.99 13.56
C GLU A 160 3.07 8.65 12.84
N LEU A 161 1.87 8.22 12.43
CA LEU A 161 1.67 6.98 11.69
C LEU A 161 2.35 7.04 10.32
N LEU A 162 2.23 8.17 9.63
CA LEU A 162 2.91 8.38 8.35
C LEU A 162 4.43 8.31 8.51
N ALA A 163 5.00 8.96 9.52
CA ALA A 163 6.43 8.92 9.81
C ALA A 163 6.91 7.48 10.06
N THR A 164 6.12 6.68 10.78
CA THR A 164 6.42 5.26 11.03
C THR A 164 6.44 4.46 9.73
N VAL A 165 5.46 4.67 8.86
CA VAL A 165 5.41 4.03 7.53
C VAL A 165 6.60 4.45 6.66
N MET A 166 6.96 5.73 6.68
CA MET A 166 8.12 6.23 5.94
C MET A 166 9.43 5.61 6.42
N ALA A 167 9.61 5.49 7.75
CA ALA A 167 10.79 4.85 8.34
C ALA A 167 10.90 3.37 7.95
N ASP A 168 9.80 2.64 7.96
CA ASP A 168 9.76 1.25 7.49
C ASP A 168 10.17 1.15 6.02
N ILE A 169 9.64 2.02 5.15
CA ILE A 169 9.99 2.03 3.73
C ILE A 169 11.46 2.39 3.53
N ASP A 170 11.99 3.36 4.28
CA ASP A 170 13.39 3.76 4.20
C ASP A 170 14.32 2.63 4.64
N SER A 171 13.91 1.77 5.56
CA SER A 171 14.67 0.60 5.99
C SER A 171 14.89 -0.43 4.86
N LEU A 172 13.98 -0.48 3.87
CA LEU A 172 14.12 -1.33 2.69
C LEU A 172 15.14 -0.79 1.67
N ALA A 173 15.44 0.51 1.72
CA ALA A 173 16.36 1.16 0.79
C ALA A 173 17.83 1.10 1.27
N ALA A 174 18.07 0.72 2.53
CA ALA A 174 19.42 0.51 3.03
C ALA A 174 20.04 -0.71 2.31
N PRO A 175 21.19 -0.57 1.61
CA PRO A 175 21.85 -1.72 1.05
C PRO A 175 22.25 -2.65 2.20
N GLU A 176 22.05 -3.93 1.97
CA GLU A 176 22.50 -5.02 2.84
C GLU A 176 24.04 -4.96 2.98
N GLN A 177 24.52 -4.10 3.89
CA GLN A 177 25.87 -4.20 4.42
C GLN A 177 25.84 -5.24 5.52
N ALA A 178 25.74 -6.48 5.10
CA ALA A 178 25.88 -7.59 6.01
C ALA A 178 26.78 -8.65 5.37
N GLY A 179 27.92 -8.78 5.96
CA GLY A 179 28.69 -10.01 5.85
C GLY A 179 29.75 -10.04 4.76
N ALA A 180 30.76 -9.19 4.88
CA ALA A 180 32.07 -9.65 4.48
C ALA A 180 32.42 -10.82 5.43
N PRO A 181 32.64 -12.04 4.93
CA PRO A 181 33.24 -13.06 5.77
C PRO A 181 34.67 -12.60 6.04
N ALA A 182 34.96 -12.40 7.30
CA ALA A 182 36.34 -12.40 7.80
C ALA A 182 36.91 -13.77 7.48
N GLY A 183 37.43 -13.92 6.30
CA GLY A 183 38.17 -15.09 5.82
C GLY A 183 39.64 -14.85 6.06
N GLY A 184 40.14 -15.55 7.01
CA GLY A 184 41.44 -15.71 7.52
C GLY A 184 42.60 -15.57 6.52
N GLY A 185 43.57 -14.86 7.00
CA GLY A 185 44.89 -14.96 6.49
C GLY A 185 45.41 -16.39 6.68
N LEU A 186 46.03 -16.85 5.68
CA LEU A 186 47.10 -17.83 5.81
C LEU A 186 48.29 -17.24 5.09
N ALA A 187 49.18 -16.85 5.94
CA ALA A 187 50.54 -16.54 5.59
C ALA A 187 51.25 -17.78 5.06
N ASP A 188 52.38 -17.48 4.44
CA ASP A 188 53.54 -18.34 4.30
C ASP A 188 53.53 -19.32 3.12
N THR A 189 54.49 -19.42 2.35
CA THR A 189 55.93 -19.56 2.61
C THR A 189 56.68 -19.49 1.26
N ASP A 190 57.57 -18.59 1.19
CA ASP A 190 58.93 -18.74 0.72
C ASP A 190 59.31 -20.12 0.19
N VAL A 191 59.67 -20.27 -1.06
CA VAL A 191 60.71 -21.16 -1.50
C VAL A 191 61.49 -20.48 -2.64
N LEU A 192 62.65 -20.08 -2.21
CA LEU A 192 63.81 -19.77 -3.01
C LEU A 192 64.21 -20.90 -3.96
N ALA A 193 64.80 -20.51 -5.07
CA ALA A 193 66.05 -20.98 -5.62
C ALA A 193 66.05 -21.92 -6.83
N ARG A 194 66.78 -21.44 -7.79
CA ARG A 194 67.70 -22.18 -8.76
C ARG A 194 66.98 -22.89 -9.91
N VAL A 195 67.27 -22.55 -11.10
CA VAL A 195 68.52 -22.44 -11.87
C VAL A 195 68.23 -21.54 -13.06
#